data_f50619167fb35f7125d66669fe72591d
#
_entry.id   f50619167fb35f7125d66669fe72591d
#
_cell.length_a   1.000
_cell.length_b   1.000
_cell.length_c   1.000
_cell.angle_alpha   90.00
_cell.angle_beta   90.00
_cell.angle_gamma   90.00
#
_symmetry.space_group_name_H-M   'P 1'
#
loop_
_entity.id
_entity.type
_entity.pdbx_description
1 polymer ?
#
loop_
_entity_poly.entity_id
_entity_poly.type
_entity_poly.pdbx_seq_one_letter_code
_entity_poly.pdbx_strand_id
1 'polypeptide(L)'
;MHLHGTYFRVQSRGTPFADTAVDVASHRVVTEYLLAGATMAMEWRAERPGNWLFHCHTINHIDEALRLGDPATRSTHTDHGTATDMMAGLVTAISVRPTATTAAARVAPAAPQRRLRLVVTERAAPGRGRPSLAYVLQRDGREPAPDSLELPGSTLELQQGEPTAITVVNRSRQLTSVHWHGMELESFFDGVAGWSGTGPRVAPIIAPGDSFVAHMTPPRAGTFIYHTHAGELTQLTGGLYGAMIVRARDDRTEPEERVIILADSTADIIVGRTPPSMINGQREPIPIDLVAGATYRLRFISIGAVTRKQVRLLDGGTALRWTPVAKDGSEFPFAQRAESVADQVLAAGETMDVLVTPTRVGTLVLKVISSYGPPVTTDVAVRVRPH
;
A
#
# COMPACT_ATOMS: atom_id res chain seq x y z
N MET A 1 -5.31 3.47 -10.34
CA MET A 1 -6.70 3.45 -9.84
C MET A 1 -6.83 2.31 -8.85
N HIS A 2 -7.36 2.58 -7.66
CA HIS A 2 -7.51 1.62 -6.55
C HIS A 2 -8.97 1.43 -6.18
N LEU A 3 -9.38 0.17 -5.93
CA LEU A 3 -10.71 -0.21 -5.45
C LEU A 3 -10.62 -0.80 -4.04
N HIS A 4 -11.35 -0.20 -3.11
CA HIS A 4 -11.40 -0.62 -1.71
C HIS A 4 -12.19 -1.91 -1.51
N GLY A 5 -11.75 -2.74 -0.57
CA GLY A 5 -12.47 -3.88 0.00
C GLY A 5 -12.76 -5.05 -0.93
N THR A 6 -12.35 -4.99 -2.19
CA THR A 6 -12.58 -6.06 -3.17
C THR A 6 -11.55 -6.04 -4.29
N TYR A 7 -11.46 -7.15 -5.00
CA TYR A 7 -10.61 -7.30 -6.18
C TYR A 7 -11.43 -7.11 -7.45
N PHE A 8 -10.76 -6.59 -8.49
CA PHE A 8 -11.30 -6.54 -9.84
C PHE A 8 -10.38 -7.24 -10.84
N ARG A 9 -10.91 -7.52 -12.01
CA ARG A 9 -10.16 -8.02 -13.18
C ARG A 9 -10.18 -6.98 -14.27
N VAL A 10 -9.05 -6.72 -14.89
CA VAL A 10 -8.96 -5.86 -16.06
C VAL A 10 -9.36 -6.67 -17.29
N GLN A 11 -10.41 -6.23 -17.98
CA GLN A 11 -10.94 -6.88 -19.18
C GLN A 11 -10.31 -6.31 -20.46
N SER A 12 -10.10 -5.00 -20.48
CA SER A 12 -9.40 -4.34 -21.59
C SER A 12 -8.62 -3.12 -21.10
N ARG A 13 -7.62 -2.76 -21.87
CA ARG A 13 -6.90 -1.50 -21.77
C ARG A 13 -6.86 -0.84 -23.12
N GLY A 14 -6.93 0.47 -23.16
CA GLY A 14 -6.91 1.18 -24.41
C GLY A 14 -6.75 2.68 -24.26
N THR A 15 -7.17 3.35 -25.30
CA THR A 15 -7.29 4.79 -25.40
C THR A 15 -8.75 5.12 -25.69
N PRO A 16 -9.17 6.42 -25.73
CA PRO A 16 -10.53 6.77 -26.17
C PRO A 16 -10.89 6.31 -27.61
N PHE A 17 -9.90 5.85 -28.38
CA PHE A 17 -10.09 5.49 -29.78
C PHE A 17 -9.93 3.99 -30.07
N ALA A 18 -9.30 3.23 -29.19
CA ALA A 18 -9.06 1.81 -29.39
C ALA A 18 -8.86 1.07 -28.06
N ASP A 19 -9.48 -0.09 -27.91
CA ASP A 19 -9.32 -1.00 -26.80
C ASP A 19 -8.55 -2.25 -27.20
N THR A 20 -7.75 -2.77 -26.26
CA THR A 20 -7.09 -4.07 -26.38
C THR A 20 -7.61 -4.96 -25.27
N ALA A 21 -8.24 -6.08 -25.62
CA ALA A 21 -8.68 -7.08 -24.66
C ALA A 21 -7.45 -7.64 -23.89
N VAL A 22 -7.64 -7.87 -22.61
CA VAL A 22 -6.65 -8.54 -21.76
C VAL A 22 -7.05 -10.01 -21.66
N ASP A 23 -6.08 -10.90 -21.59
CA ASP A 23 -6.33 -12.33 -21.41
C ASP A 23 -7.32 -12.57 -20.25
N VAL A 24 -8.36 -13.34 -20.53
CA VAL A 24 -9.44 -13.65 -19.56
C VAL A 24 -8.91 -14.38 -18.32
N ALA A 25 -7.74 -15.00 -18.41
CA ALA A 25 -6.99 -15.53 -17.26
C ALA A 25 -6.31 -14.45 -16.43
N SER A 26 -6.62 -13.17 -16.70
CA SER A 26 -6.03 -12.03 -15.99
C SER A 26 -6.17 -12.20 -14.47
N HIS A 27 -5.09 -11.91 -13.78
CA HIS A 27 -5.02 -11.94 -12.32
C HIS A 27 -5.95 -10.89 -11.69
N ARG A 28 -6.28 -11.11 -10.44
CA ARG A 28 -7.05 -10.16 -9.65
C ARG A 28 -6.11 -9.06 -9.13
N VAL A 29 -6.56 -7.83 -9.17
CA VAL A 29 -5.85 -6.67 -8.64
C VAL A 29 -6.77 -5.82 -7.78
N VAL A 30 -6.21 -5.04 -6.89
CA VAL A 30 -6.92 -3.96 -6.19
C VAL A 30 -6.47 -2.59 -6.69
N THR A 31 -5.28 -2.53 -7.28
CA THR A 31 -4.71 -1.32 -7.88
C THR A 31 -4.20 -1.61 -9.28
N GLU A 32 -4.53 -0.74 -10.22
CA GLU A 32 -4.05 -0.86 -11.60
C GLU A 32 -3.56 0.49 -12.11
N TYR A 33 -2.37 0.46 -12.71
CA TYR A 33 -1.77 1.62 -13.32
C TYR A 33 -2.50 2.01 -14.58
N LEU A 34 -2.96 3.24 -14.64
CA LEU A 34 -3.64 3.82 -15.79
C LEU A 34 -2.88 5.07 -16.26
N LEU A 35 -2.40 5.06 -17.49
CA LEU A 35 -1.71 6.21 -18.09
C LEU A 35 -2.70 7.35 -18.34
N ALA A 36 -2.20 8.59 -18.37
CA ALA A 36 -3.00 9.73 -18.78
C ALA A 36 -3.58 9.51 -20.19
N GLY A 37 -4.88 9.74 -20.34
CA GLY A 37 -5.62 9.51 -21.59
C GLY A 37 -5.89 8.02 -21.92
N ALA A 38 -5.50 7.09 -21.05
CA ALA A 38 -5.85 5.68 -21.22
C ALA A 38 -7.23 5.36 -20.65
N THR A 39 -7.82 4.28 -21.17
CA THR A 39 -9.07 3.69 -20.72
C THR A 39 -8.84 2.30 -20.15
N MET A 40 -9.74 1.84 -19.30
CA MET A 40 -9.73 0.50 -18.74
C MET A 40 -11.16 0.03 -18.52
N ALA A 41 -11.50 -1.14 -19.05
CA ALA A 41 -12.70 -1.86 -18.62
C ALA A 41 -12.30 -2.82 -17.48
N MET A 42 -13.06 -2.78 -16.39
CA MET A 42 -12.83 -3.63 -15.22
C MET A 42 -14.11 -4.35 -14.81
N GLU A 43 -13.96 -5.58 -14.34
CA GLU A 43 -15.03 -6.38 -13.79
C GLU A 43 -14.76 -6.67 -12.31
N TRP A 44 -15.75 -6.47 -11.46
CA TRP A 44 -15.71 -6.82 -10.05
C TRP A 44 -17.09 -7.28 -9.56
N ARG A 45 -17.11 -7.96 -8.44
CA ARG A 45 -18.35 -8.42 -7.81
C ARG A 45 -18.59 -7.68 -6.50
N ALA A 46 -19.78 -7.14 -6.34
CA ALA A 46 -20.24 -6.47 -5.13
C ALA A 46 -20.61 -7.49 -4.04
N GLU A 47 -19.62 -8.20 -3.49
CA GLU A 47 -19.83 -9.30 -2.53
C GLU A 47 -20.07 -8.81 -1.11
N ARG A 48 -19.53 -7.63 -0.76
CA ARG A 48 -19.59 -7.08 0.62
C ARG A 48 -20.41 -5.82 0.65
N PRO A 49 -21.54 -5.80 1.39
CA PRO A 49 -22.31 -4.58 1.61
C PRO A 49 -21.47 -3.53 2.35
N GLY A 50 -21.71 -2.28 2.00
CA GLY A 50 -21.05 -1.13 2.61
C GLY A 50 -20.66 -0.06 1.62
N ASN A 51 -20.06 0.98 2.13
CA ASN A 51 -19.53 2.09 1.36
C ASN A 51 -18.05 1.86 1.08
N TRP A 52 -17.66 2.00 -0.16
CA TRP A 52 -16.32 1.75 -0.69
C TRP A 52 -15.86 2.91 -1.56
N LEU A 53 -14.57 3.04 -1.81
CA LEU A 53 -14.02 4.02 -2.72
C LEU A 53 -13.37 3.33 -3.93
N PHE A 54 -13.47 3.99 -5.06
CA PHE A 54 -12.64 3.77 -6.24
C PHE A 54 -11.95 5.07 -6.60
N HIS A 55 -10.64 5.14 -6.45
CA HIS A 55 -9.92 6.40 -6.55
C HIS A 55 -8.53 6.27 -7.19
N CYS A 56 -7.98 7.39 -7.64
CA CYS A 56 -6.58 7.47 -8.00
C CYS A 56 -5.73 7.40 -6.72
N HIS A 57 -4.65 6.62 -6.73
CA HIS A 57 -3.76 6.54 -5.57
C HIS A 57 -2.64 7.60 -5.60
N THR A 58 -2.60 8.44 -6.62
CA THR A 58 -1.70 9.59 -6.70
C THR A 58 -2.33 10.77 -5.97
N ILE A 59 -1.73 11.22 -4.88
CA ILE A 59 -2.36 12.13 -3.90
C ILE A 59 -2.79 13.46 -4.54
N ASN A 60 -1.98 14.04 -5.41
CA ASN A 60 -2.34 15.30 -6.07
C ASN A 60 -3.52 15.20 -7.05
N HIS A 61 -4.06 14.00 -7.30
CA HIS A 61 -5.29 13.80 -8.06
C HIS A 61 -6.54 13.66 -7.17
N ILE A 62 -6.35 13.55 -5.86
CA ILE A 62 -7.42 13.32 -4.88
C ILE A 62 -7.38 14.33 -3.72
N ASP A 63 -6.43 15.24 -3.70
CA ASP A 63 -6.29 16.29 -2.69
C ASP A 63 -6.97 17.58 -3.17
N GLU A 64 -7.97 18.05 -2.43
CA GLU A 64 -8.71 19.27 -2.74
C GLU A 64 -7.81 20.51 -2.71
N ALA A 65 -6.78 20.54 -1.88
CA ALA A 65 -5.84 21.64 -1.78
C ALA A 65 -4.89 21.78 -2.98
N LEU A 66 -4.77 20.72 -3.79
CA LEU A 66 -3.91 20.65 -4.98
C LEU A 66 -4.70 20.86 -6.27
N ARG A 67 -5.59 21.85 -6.32
CA ARG A 67 -6.37 22.16 -7.53
C ARG A 67 -5.46 22.47 -8.72
N LEU A 68 -5.72 21.82 -9.85
CA LEU A 68 -5.08 22.11 -11.12
C LEU A 68 -5.59 23.47 -11.63
N GLY A 69 -4.70 24.43 -11.82
CA GLY A 69 -4.93 25.60 -12.70
C GLY A 69 -4.89 26.99 -12.11
N ASP A 70 -5.00 27.23 -10.79
CA ASP A 70 -4.90 28.58 -10.24
C ASP A 70 -4.10 28.65 -8.94
N PRO A 71 -2.88 29.25 -8.98
CA PRO A 71 -2.09 29.46 -7.77
C PRO A 71 -2.74 30.42 -6.75
N ALA A 72 -3.68 31.25 -7.19
CA ALA A 72 -4.35 32.24 -6.33
C ALA A 72 -5.47 31.64 -5.48
N THR A 73 -5.95 30.45 -5.79
CA THR A 73 -7.01 29.75 -5.05
C THR A 73 -6.48 28.68 -4.08
N ARG A 74 -5.21 28.75 -3.69
CA ARG A 74 -4.72 27.94 -2.58
C ARG A 74 -5.52 28.26 -1.33
N SER A 75 -6.46 27.39 -1.00
CA SER A 75 -7.16 27.46 0.25
C SER A 75 -6.16 27.50 1.39
N THR A 76 -6.19 28.54 2.18
CA THR A 76 -5.43 28.68 3.43
C THR A 76 -6.10 27.87 4.57
N HIS A 77 -6.99 26.95 4.25
CA HIS A 77 -7.68 26.13 5.24
C HIS A 77 -6.69 25.16 5.88
N THR A 78 -6.05 25.67 6.92
CA THR A 78 -5.35 24.89 7.94
C THR A 78 -6.33 24.21 8.91
N ASP A 79 -7.61 24.44 8.74
CA ASP A 79 -8.66 23.77 9.50
C ASP A 79 -8.94 22.46 8.75
N HIS A 80 -8.41 21.36 9.28
CA HIS A 80 -8.68 20.02 8.80
C HIS A 80 -10.14 19.70 9.09
N GLY A 81 -11.01 20.21 8.24
CA GLY A 81 -12.41 19.88 8.17
C GLY A 81 -12.59 18.35 8.14
N THR A 82 -13.77 17.88 8.20
CA THR A 82 -14.12 16.46 8.31
C THR A 82 -13.31 15.57 7.34
N ALA A 83 -13.06 14.31 7.71
CA ALA A 83 -12.30 13.34 6.88
C ALA A 83 -12.83 13.20 5.43
N THR A 84 -14.03 13.70 5.15
CA THR A 84 -14.66 13.75 3.82
C THR A 84 -14.09 14.86 2.92
N ASP A 85 -13.45 15.89 3.48
CA ASP A 85 -12.90 17.00 2.72
C ASP A 85 -11.59 16.65 2.00
N MET A 86 -11.04 15.46 2.28
CA MET A 86 -9.72 15.01 1.80
C MET A 86 -9.76 14.10 0.57
N MET A 87 -10.95 13.77 0.08
CA MET A 87 -11.15 12.85 -1.05
C MET A 87 -11.95 13.57 -2.15
N ALA A 88 -11.31 14.54 -2.79
CA ALA A 88 -11.84 15.26 -3.95
C ALA A 88 -11.14 14.83 -5.25
N GLY A 89 -11.70 15.16 -6.41
CA GLY A 89 -11.08 14.88 -7.70
C GLY A 89 -11.35 13.48 -8.23
N LEU A 90 -10.31 12.69 -8.52
CA LEU A 90 -10.48 11.34 -9.11
C LEU A 90 -10.89 10.32 -8.06
N VAL A 91 -12.06 10.51 -7.48
CA VAL A 91 -12.67 9.67 -6.46
C VAL A 91 -14.12 9.34 -6.85
N THR A 92 -14.47 8.07 -6.78
CA THR A 92 -15.84 7.58 -6.98
C THR A 92 -16.29 6.85 -5.73
N ALA A 93 -17.37 7.30 -5.14
CA ALA A 93 -18.04 6.66 -4.02
C ALA A 93 -18.94 5.51 -4.53
N ILE A 94 -18.81 4.34 -3.92
CA ILE A 94 -19.59 3.14 -4.28
C ILE A 94 -20.33 2.66 -3.04
N SER A 95 -21.65 2.58 -3.11
CA SER A 95 -22.48 2.00 -2.04
C SER A 95 -23.05 0.66 -2.50
N VAL A 96 -22.59 -0.42 -1.87
CA VAL A 96 -23.12 -1.76 -2.06
C VAL A 96 -24.22 -2.00 -1.03
N ARG A 97 -25.46 -2.14 -1.50
CA ARG A 97 -26.61 -2.39 -0.63
C ARG A 97 -26.75 -3.89 -0.34
N PRO A 98 -27.06 -4.28 0.91
CA PRO A 98 -27.32 -5.66 1.22
C PRO A 98 -28.56 -6.16 0.44
N THR A 99 -28.49 -7.36 -0.12
CA THR A 99 -29.67 -8.10 -0.57
C THR A 99 -30.39 -8.71 0.64
N ALA A 100 -31.63 -9.15 0.47
CA ALA A 100 -32.37 -9.84 1.53
C ALA A 100 -31.58 -11.05 2.10
N THR A 101 -30.87 -11.76 1.22
CA THR A 101 -30.03 -12.92 1.58
C THR A 101 -28.77 -12.50 2.37
N THR A 102 -28.10 -11.40 1.96
CA THR A 102 -26.89 -10.92 2.63
C THR A 102 -27.21 -10.13 3.91
N ALA A 103 -28.40 -9.53 4.01
CA ALA A 103 -28.86 -8.88 5.24
C ALA A 103 -29.11 -9.89 6.35
N ALA A 104 -29.60 -11.09 6.01
CA ALA A 104 -29.80 -12.19 6.97
C ALA A 104 -28.49 -12.83 7.43
N ALA A 105 -27.41 -12.66 6.67
CA ALA A 105 -26.08 -13.28 6.92
C ALA A 105 -25.12 -12.36 7.70
N ARG A 106 -25.59 -11.35 8.43
CA ARG A 106 -24.75 -10.57 9.35
C ARG A 106 -24.24 -11.46 10.49
N VAL A 107 -23.22 -12.24 10.18
CA VAL A 107 -22.47 -12.97 11.21
C VAL A 107 -21.65 -11.94 11.98
N ALA A 108 -21.83 -11.91 13.30
CA ALA A 108 -20.93 -11.14 14.16
C ALA A 108 -19.49 -11.54 13.86
N PRO A 109 -18.51 -10.61 13.85
CA PRO A 109 -17.12 -10.97 13.64
C PRO A 109 -16.76 -12.13 14.58
N ALA A 110 -16.09 -13.15 14.05
CA ALA A 110 -15.61 -14.25 14.86
C ALA A 110 -14.74 -13.72 16.00
N ALA A 111 -14.81 -14.35 17.17
CA ALA A 111 -13.97 -13.92 18.29
C ALA A 111 -12.50 -13.93 17.86
N PRO A 112 -11.76 -12.84 18.07
CA PRO A 112 -10.40 -12.73 17.58
C PRO A 112 -9.49 -13.74 18.29
N GLN A 113 -8.82 -14.56 17.50
CA GLN A 113 -7.79 -15.49 17.97
C GLN A 113 -6.45 -14.79 18.16
N ARG A 114 -6.23 -13.72 17.37
CA ARG A 114 -5.03 -12.87 17.43
C ARG A 114 -5.41 -11.44 17.77
N ARG A 115 -4.63 -10.82 18.65
CA ARG A 115 -4.80 -9.42 19.02
C ARG A 115 -3.49 -8.69 18.83
N LEU A 116 -3.51 -7.60 18.06
CA LEU A 116 -2.39 -6.72 17.83
C LEU A 116 -2.74 -5.31 18.35
N ARG A 117 -1.74 -4.57 18.77
CA ARG A 117 -1.88 -3.17 19.14
C ARG A 117 -0.87 -2.33 18.36
N LEU A 118 -1.36 -1.50 17.47
CA LEU A 118 -0.60 -0.62 16.60
C LEU A 118 -0.72 0.81 17.13
N VAL A 119 0.39 1.42 17.48
CA VAL A 119 0.42 2.76 18.06
C VAL A 119 0.89 3.75 17.01
N VAL A 120 0.12 4.79 16.76
CA VAL A 120 0.52 5.94 15.96
C VAL A 120 1.35 6.85 16.85
N THR A 121 2.60 7.05 16.50
CA THR A 121 3.56 7.89 17.23
C THR A 121 3.94 9.09 16.40
N GLU A 122 4.41 10.16 17.06
CA GLU A 122 4.80 11.41 16.43
C GLU A 122 6.08 11.94 17.05
N ARG A 123 7.11 12.17 16.22
CA ARG A 123 8.31 12.88 16.62
C ARG A 123 8.31 14.27 15.99
N ALA A 124 8.35 15.29 16.83
CA ALA A 124 8.46 16.66 16.39
C ALA A 124 9.74 16.90 15.57
N ALA A 125 9.62 17.64 14.48
CA ALA A 125 10.79 18.10 13.74
C ALA A 125 11.41 19.33 14.43
N PRO A 126 12.73 19.55 14.29
CA PRO A 126 13.36 20.79 14.73
C PRO A 126 12.76 22.03 13.98
N GLY A 127 12.54 23.09 14.71
CA GLY A 127 12.06 24.35 14.15
C GLY A 127 10.65 24.27 13.57
N ARG A 128 10.47 24.75 12.34
CA ARG A 128 9.19 24.74 11.61
C ARG A 128 9.03 23.52 10.67
N GLY A 129 9.86 22.49 10.85
CA GLY A 129 9.77 21.26 10.06
C GLY A 129 8.47 20.49 10.32
N ARG A 130 8.10 19.62 9.38
CA ARG A 130 6.96 18.70 9.56
C ARG A 130 7.37 17.56 10.50
N PRO A 131 6.48 17.11 11.40
CA PRO A 131 6.79 15.98 12.25
C PRO A 131 6.94 14.70 11.44
N SER A 132 7.75 13.78 11.93
CA SER A 132 7.77 12.40 11.47
C SER A 132 6.75 11.59 12.24
N LEU A 133 6.06 10.70 11.56
CA LEU A 133 5.01 9.85 12.10
C LEU A 133 5.39 8.38 11.88
N ALA A 134 4.91 7.49 12.73
CA ALA A 134 5.11 6.06 12.52
C ALA A 134 3.95 5.24 13.06
N TYR A 135 3.75 4.07 12.46
CA TYR A 135 2.98 2.98 13.06
C TYR A 135 3.94 2.03 13.77
N VAL A 136 3.85 1.95 15.08
CA VAL A 136 4.71 1.11 15.90
C VAL A 136 3.90 -0.01 16.55
N LEU A 137 4.26 -1.26 16.26
CA LEU A 137 3.61 -2.41 16.86
C LEU A 137 4.06 -2.56 18.32
N GLN A 138 3.10 -2.62 19.24
CA GLN A 138 3.38 -2.95 20.63
C GLN A 138 3.89 -4.39 20.72
N ARG A 139 5.08 -4.57 21.31
CA ARG A 139 5.72 -5.86 21.54
C ARG A 139 5.92 -6.08 23.04
N ASP A 140 5.86 -7.33 23.47
CA ASP A 140 6.13 -7.76 24.87
C ASP A 140 5.32 -6.99 25.92
N GLY A 141 4.07 -6.60 25.56
CA GLY A 141 3.19 -5.85 26.46
C GLY A 141 3.61 -4.41 26.75
N ARG A 142 4.74 -3.94 26.18
CA ARG A 142 5.25 -2.58 26.39
C ARG A 142 4.71 -1.64 25.32
N GLU A 143 4.07 -0.56 25.76
CA GLU A 143 3.67 0.52 24.85
C GLU A 143 4.92 1.27 24.36
N PRO A 144 5.07 1.51 23.04
CA PRO A 144 6.18 2.30 22.53
C PRO A 144 6.10 3.74 23.06
N ALA A 145 7.27 4.37 23.21
CA ALA A 145 7.32 5.79 23.57
C ALA A 145 6.60 6.65 22.54
N PRO A 146 5.95 7.76 22.94
CA PRO A 146 5.14 8.57 22.02
C PRO A 146 5.93 9.16 20.84
N ASP A 147 7.23 9.27 20.94
CA ASP A 147 8.15 9.77 19.92
C ASP A 147 8.98 8.66 19.23
N SER A 148 8.65 7.39 19.47
CA SER A 148 9.27 6.26 18.78
C SER A 148 9.03 6.37 17.28
N LEU A 149 10.03 6.04 16.47
CA LEU A 149 9.88 6.00 15.01
C LEU A 149 10.37 4.65 14.48
N GLU A 150 9.49 3.96 13.81
CA GLU A 150 9.80 2.84 12.92
C GLU A 150 9.41 3.27 11.50
N LEU A 151 10.36 3.44 10.60
CA LEU A 151 10.15 3.83 9.21
C LEU A 151 10.77 2.79 8.27
N PRO A 152 9.96 2.13 7.45
CA PRO A 152 8.48 2.13 7.44
C PRO A 152 7.90 1.64 8.77
N GLY A 153 6.60 1.82 8.98
CA GLY A 153 5.91 1.27 10.15
C GLY A 153 6.11 -0.23 10.28
N SER A 154 5.93 -0.77 11.48
CA SER A 154 6.15 -2.19 11.81
C SER A 154 5.46 -3.11 10.80
N THR A 155 6.16 -4.10 10.27
CA THR A 155 5.52 -5.13 9.45
C THR A 155 4.49 -5.92 10.27
N LEU A 156 3.26 -5.96 9.81
CA LEU A 156 2.20 -6.76 10.41
C LEU A 156 2.22 -8.17 9.78
N GLU A 157 2.45 -9.18 10.59
CA GLU A 157 2.36 -10.57 10.15
C GLU A 157 1.06 -11.18 10.62
N LEU A 158 0.22 -11.58 9.67
CA LEU A 158 -1.08 -12.19 9.89
C LEU A 158 -1.09 -13.62 9.31
N GLN A 159 -2.08 -14.39 9.72
CA GLN A 159 -2.30 -15.75 9.21
C GLN A 159 -3.59 -15.79 8.39
N GLN A 160 -3.56 -16.43 7.23
CA GLN A 160 -4.75 -16.67 6.42
C GLN A 160 -5.83 -17.36 7.23
N GLY A 161 -7.05 -16.83 7.18
CA GLY A 161 -8.23 -17.37 7.87
C GLY A 161 -8.19 -17.26 9.41
N GLU A 162 -7.20 -16.55 10.00
CA GLU A 162 -7.16 -16.30 11.45
C GLU A 162 -7.92 -15.01 11.78
N PRO A 163 -9.03 -15.08 12.56
CA PRO A 163 -9.71 -13.88 13.02
C PRO A 163 -8.76 -13.02 13.87
N THR A 164 -8.48 -11.82 13.40
CA THR A 164 -7.53 -10.91 14.02
C THR A 164 -8.22 -9.59 14.40
N ALA A 165 -7.94 -9.06 15.58
CA ALA A 165 -8.29 -7.72 16.00
C ALA A 165 -7.04 -6.86 16.10
N ILE A 166 -7.02 -5.72 15.41
CA ILE A 166 -5.92 -4.75 15.45
C ILE A 166 -6.45 -3.48 16.11
N THR A 167 -5.98 -3.21 17.32
CA THR A 167 -6.27 -1.96 18.01
C THR A 167 -5.29 -0.90 17.54
N VAL A 168 -5.78 0.11 16.85
CA VAL A 168 -4.99 1.29 16.44
C VAL A 168 -5.16 2.35 17.51
N VAL A 169 -4.09 2.81 18.12
CA VAL A 169 -4.08 3.82 19.18
C VAL A 169 -3.36 5.06 18.67
N ASN A 170 -4.03 6.20 18.70
CA ASN A 170 -3.44 7.45 18.25
C ASN A 170 -2.73 8.19 19.40
N ARG A 171 -1.41 8.17 19.41
CA ARG A 171 -0.55 8.96 20.32
C ARG A 171 0.05 10.18 19.64
N SER A 172 -0.31 10.45 18.38
CA SER A 172 0.07 11.68 17.69
C SER A 172 -0.85 12.84 18.12
N ARG A 173 -0.52 14.04 17.65
CA ARG A 173 -1.32 15.26 17.86
C ARG A 173 -2.29 15.54 16.73
N GLN A 174 -2.37 14.64 15.75
CA GLN A 174 -3.19 14.79 14.55
C GLN A 174 -4.34 13.79 14.56
N LEU A 175 -5.46 14.16 13.93
CA LEU A 175 -6.52 13.22 13.56
C LEU A 175 -5.92 12.22 12.56
N THR A 176 -6.23 10.94 12.68
CA THR A 176 -5.72 9.90 11.76
C THR A 176 -6.75 8.81 11.51
N SER A 177 -6.47 7.97 10.53
CA SER A 177 -7.18 6.72 10.27
C SER A 177 -6.20 5.70 9.70
N VAL A 178 -6.61 4.45 9.56
CA VAL A 178 -5.80 3.39 8.93
C VAL A 178 -6.64 2.65 7.92
N HIS A 179 -6.21 2.65 6.68
CA HIS A 179 -6.73 1.82 5.61
C HIS A 179 -5.89 0.55 5.45
N TRP A 180 -6.57 -0.58 5.29
CA TRP A 180 -5.97 -1.91 5.09
C TRP A 180 -6.01 -2.26 3.61
N HIS A 181 -5.11 -1.67 2.87
CA HIS A 181 -5.08 -1.67 1.41
C HIS A 181 -4.96 -3.10 0.85
N GLY A 182 -5.93 -3.47 0.03
CA GLY A 182 -6.03 -4.80 -0.58
C GLY A 182 -6.68 -5.87 0.30
N MET A 183 -7.00 -5.54 1.56
CA MET A 183 -7.64 -6.48 2.46
C MET A 183 -9.16 -6.53 2.22
N GLU A 184 -9.69 -7.73 2.08
CA GLU A 184 -11.12 -7.98 1.98
C GLU A 184 -11.71 -8.15 3.39
N LEU A 185 -12.42 -7.14 3.86
CA LEU A 185 -12.95 -7.05 5.22
C LEU A 185 -14.36 -6.42 5.24
N GLU A 186 -14.98 -6.28 6.40
CA GLU A 186 -16.22 -5.52 6.55
C GLU A 186 -15.94 -4.03 6.33
N SER A 187 -16.78 -3.34 5.53
CA SER A 187 -16.57 -1.95 5.16
C SER A 187 -16.33 -1.02 6.35
N PHE A 188 -17.01 -1.25 7.49
CA PHE A 188 -16.79 -0.46 8.70
C PHE A 188 -15.33 -0.42 9.18
N PHE A 189 -14.54 -1.44 8.88
CA PHE A 189 -13.14 -1.53 9.29
C PHE A 189 -12.16 -1.08 8.21
N ASP A 190 -12.64 -0.68 7.04
CA ASP A 190 -11.81 -0.30 5.88
C ASP A 190 -10.97 0.96 6.09
N GLY A 191 -11.39 1.83 7.02
CA GLY A 191 -10.57 2.95 7.50
C GLY A 191 -10.81 4.29 6.82
N VAL A 192 -11.77 4.42 5.90
CA VAL A 192 -12.19 5.74 5.38
C VAL A 192 -13.16 6.38 6.37
N ALA A 193 -12.63 7.26 7.21
CA ALA A 193 -13.41 7.88 8.28
C ALA A 193 -14.59 8.70 7.73
N GLY A 194 -15.76 8.57 8.38
CA GLY A 194 -17.00 9.23 7.96
C GLY A 194 -17.69 8.64 6.74
N TRP A 195 -17.07 7.63 6.07
CA TRP A 195 -17.61 7.02 4.86
C TRP A 195 -17.75 5.50 4.94
N SER A 196 -16.66 4.77 5.22
CA SER A 196 -16.69 3.30 5.28
C SER A 196 -17.68 2.80 6.33
N GLY A 197 -18.52 1.84 5.96
CA GLY A 197 -19.53 1.27 6.83
C GLY A 197 -20.87 1.07 6.14
N THR A 198 -21.94 0.92 6.91
CA THR A 198 -23.31 0.70 6.42
C THR A 198 -24.31 1.52 7.23
N GLY A 199 -25.20 2.26 6.55
CA GLY A 199 -26.21 3.10 7.20
C GLY A 199 -25.57 4.10 8.17
N PRO A 200 -26.05 4.20 9.42
CA PRO A 200 -25.51 5.15 10.39
C PRO A 200 -24.18 4.69 11.03
N ARG A 201 -23.78 3.43 10.83
CA ARG A 201 -22.51 2.90 11.36
C ARG A 201 -21.39 3.12 10.35
N VAL A 202 -20.69 4.23 10.50
CA VAL A 202 -19.52 4.58 9.70
C VAL A 202 -18.25 4.57 10.52
N ALA A 203 -17.11 4.31 9.86
CA ALA A 203 -15.80 4.31 10.50
C ALA A 203 -15.50 5.69 11.11
N PRO A 204 -15.08 5.78 12.38
CA PRO A 204 -14.71 7.05 12.98
C PRO A 204 -13.32 7.50 12.51
N ILE A 205 -13.08 8.81 12.62
CA ILE A 205 -11.72 9.32 12.68
C ILE A 205 -11.13 8.99 14.06
N ILE A 206 -9.85 8.72 14.14
CA ILE A 206 -9.15 8.41 15.39
C ILE A 206 -8.51 9.71 15.91
N ALA A 207 -9.14 10.34 16.90
CA ALA A 207 -8.61 11.57 17.49
C ALA A 207 -7.36 11.30 18.36
N PRO A 208 -6.54 12.34 18.64
CA PRO A 208 -5.44 12.23 19.59
C PRO A 208 -5.89 11.65 20.93
N GLY A 209 -5.24 10.60 21.38
CA GLY A 209 -5.59 9.86 22.61
C GLY A 209 -6.61 8.75 22.44
N ASP A 210 -7.36 8.73 21.33
CA ASP A 210 -8.39 7.72 21.05
C ASP A 210 -7.80 6.45 20.43
N SER A 211 -8.66 5.45 20.25
CA SER A 211 -8.33 4.21 19.58
C SER A 211 -9.51 3.65 18.78
N PHE A 212 -9.19 2.85 17.77
CA PHE A 212 -10.14 2.12 16.96
C PHE A 212 -9.72 0.65 16.84
N VAL A 213 -10.67 -0.28 16.92
CA VAL A 213 -10.38 -1.71 16.75
C VAL A 213 -10.91 -2.17 15.41
N ALA A 214 -9.99 -2.52 14.51
CA ALA A 214 -10.31 -3.16 13.24
C ALA A 214 -10.34 -4.69 13.41
N HIS A 215 -11.41 -5.32 12.92
CA HIS A 215 -11.54 -6.77 12.84
C HIS A 215 -11.40 -7.24 11.40
N MET A 216 -10.56 -8.26 11.20
CA MET A 216 -10.37 -8.87 9.90
C MET A 216 -10.09 -10.36 10.01
N THR A 217 -10.46 -11.09 8.96
CA THR A 217 -10.07 -12.50 8.78
C THR A 217 -9.50 -12.60 7.38
N PRO A 218 -8.17 -12.51 7.21
CA PRO A 218 -7.56 -12.47 5.88
C PRO A 218 -7.97 -13.68 5.04
N PRO A 219 -8.63 -13.53 3.90
CA PRO A 219 -9.12 -14.69 3.13
C PRO A 219 -8.02 -15.37 2.32
N ARG A 220 -6.89 -14.70 2.13
CA ARG A 220 -5.76 -15.19 1.34
C ARG A 220 -4.42 -14.79 1.92
N ALA A 221 -3.39 -15.59 1.64
CA ALA A 221 -2.00 -15.21 1.86
C ALA A 221 -1.52 -14.20 0.81
N GLY A 222 -0.54 -13.38 1.15
CA GLY A 222 0.05 -12.41 0.21
C GLY A 222 0.67 -11.20 0.85
N THR A 223 1.05 -10.26 0.00
CA THR A 223 1.67 -8.98 0.35
C THR A 223 0.65 -7.86 0.22
N PHE A 224 0.41 -7.13 1.31
CA PHE A 224 -0.55 -6.05 1.42
C PHE A 224 0.11 -4.81 2.01
N ILE A 225 -0.63 -3.70 2.01
CA ILE A 225 -0.18 -2.43 2.58
C ILE A 225 -1.17 -2.02 3.67
N TYR A 226 -0.70 -1.31 4.68
CA TYR A 226 -1.56 -0.49 5.52
C TYR A 226 -1.01 0.93 5.57
N HIS A 227 -1.89 1.91 5.50
CA HIS A 227 -1.48 3.30 5.49
C HIS A 227 -2.59 4.23 6.01
N THR A 228 -2.23 5.48 6.29
CA THR A 228 -3.21 6.49 6.64
C THR A 228 -4.18 6.76 5.50
N HIS A 229 -5.43 7.08 5.84
CA HIS A 229 -6.43 7.60 4.92
C HIS A 229 -7.00 8.94 5.43
N ALA A 230 -6.17 9.68 6.17
CA ALA A 230 -6.45 11.02 6.69
C ALA A 230 -5.19 11.88 6.56
N GLY A 231 -5.31 13.09 5.99
CA GLY A 231 -4.16 13.95 5.78
C GLY A 231 -3.06 13.30 4.93
N GLU A 232 -3.44 12.61 3.87
CA GLU A 232 -2.60 11.65 3.15
C GLU A 232 -1.24 12.23 2.74
N LEU A 233 -1.18 13.41 2.12
CA LEU A 233 0.09 13.97 1.72
C LEU A 233 1.05 14.16 2.90
N THR A 234 0.56 14.64 4.04
CA THR A 234 1.40 14.94 5.19
C THR A 234 1.70 13.71 6.03
N GLN A 235 0.71 12.86 6.25
CA GLN A 235 0.83 11.69 7.10
C GLN A 235 1.50 10.52 6.37
N LEU A 236 1.14 10.27 5.11
CA LEU A 236 1.77 9.21 4.31
C LEU A 236 3.26 9.51 4.12
N THR A 237 3.59 10.72 3.63
CA THR A 237 4.99 11.11 3.45
C THR A 237 5.72 11.35 4.79
N GLY A 238 4.98 11.56 5.88
CA GLY A 238 5.48 11.61 7.25
C GLY A 238 5.86 10.25 7.81
N GLY A 239 5.35 9.15 7.21
CA GLY A 239 5.73 7.78 7.59
C GLY A 239 4.56 6.86 7.99
N LEU A 240 3.30 7.29 7.90
CA LEU A 240 2.16 6.44 8.26
C LEU A 240 1.82 5.43 7.14
N TYR A 241 2.71 4.50 6.93
CA TYR A 241 2.54 3.33 6.04
C TYR A 241 3.40 2.16 6.52
N GLY A 242 3.01 0.95 6.16
CA GLY A 242 3.76 -0.25 6.45
C GLY A 242 3.33 -1.46 5.63
N ALA A 243 4.09 -2.54 5.72
CA ALA A 243 3.79 -3.82 5.09
C ALA A 243 2.85 -4.64 5.98
N MET A 244 1.92 -5.35 5.33
CA MET A 244 1.13 -6.39 5.96
C MET A 244 1.32 -7.69 5.17
N ILE A 245 1.92 -8.68 5.81
CA ILE A 245 2.21 -9.98 5.20
C ILE A 245 1.26 -11.01 5.80
N VAL A 246 0.45 -11.61 4.95
CA VAL A 246 -0.43 -12.71 5.36
C VAL A 246 0.22 -14.03 4.97
N ARG A 247 0.50 -14.87 5.96
CA ARG A 247 1.08 -16.20 5.77
C ARG A 247 0.02 -17.21 5.37
N ALA A 248 0.37 -18.12 4.47
CA ALA A 248 -0.50 -19.25 4.15
C ALA A 248 -0.66 -20.18 5.36
N ARG A 249 -1.78 -20.92 5.42
CA ARG A 249 -2.03 -21.90 6.50
C ARG A 249 -1.35 -23.25 6.30
N ASP A 250 -0.96 -23.53 5.07
CA ASP A 250 -0.31 -24.77 4.73
C ASP A 250 1.18 -24.74 5.10
N ASP A 251 1.75 -25.91 5.39
CA ASP A 251 3.16 -26.07 5.77
C ASP A 251 4.11 -25.98 4.55
N ARG A 252 3.73 -25.23 3.51
CA ARG A 252 4.61 -25.00 2.36
C ARG A 252 5.87 -24.29 2.82
N THR A 253 7.02 -24.85 2.47
CA THR A 253 8.29 -24.16 2.62
C THR A 253 8.34 -22.98 1.65
N GLU A 254 8.10 -21.80 2.16
CA GLU A 254 8.23 -20.55 1.38
C GLU A 254 9.71 -20.22 1.22
N PRO A 255 10.12 -19.70 0.05
CA PRO A 255 11.45 -19.13 -0.12
C PRO A 255 11.73 -18.03 0.91
N GLU A 256 13.00 -17.86 1.26
CA GLU A 256 13.41 -16.71 2.08
C GLU A 256 12.98 -15.41 1.42
N GLU A 257 12.51 -14.44 2.20
CA GLU A 257 11.90 -13.24 1.64
C GLU A 257 12.64 -11.96 1.99
N ARG A 258 12.48 -10.97 1.13
CA ARG A 258 12.90 -9.58 1.37
C ARG A 258 11.73 -8.64 1.05
N VAL A 259 11.28 -7.91 2.05
CA VAL A 259 10.26 -6.88 1.89
C VAL A 259 10.95 -5.57 1.52
N ILE A 260 10.54 -4.97 0.42
CA ILE A 260 11.15 -3.77 -0.16
C ILE A 260 10.04 -2.74 -0.37
N ILE A 261 9.95 -1.78 0.55
CA ILE A 261 8.95 -0.71 0.50
C ILE A 261 9.56 0.51 -0.18
N LEU A 262 8.87 0.99 -1.20
CA LEU A 262 9.25 2.12 -2.05
C LEU A 262 8.30 3.29 -1.76
N ALA A 263 8.79 4.31 -1.07
CA ALA A 263 8.02 5.49 -0.70
C ALA A 263 8.63 6.78 -1.26
N ASP A 264 7.95 7.91 -1.07
CA ASP A 264 8.40 9.23 -1.48
C ASP A 264 8.82 10.09 -0.29
N SER A 265 9.77 10.98 -0.51
CA SER A 265 10.17 12.01 0.45
C SER A 265 9.27 13.25 0.32
N THR A 266 8.73 13.75 1.43
CA THR A 266 7.87 14.95 1.47
C THR A 266 8.58 16.20 0.95
N ALA A 267 9.85 16.38 1.29
CA ALA A 267 10.59 17.62 1.01
C ALA A 267 10.65 17.94 -0.48
N ASP A 268 10.84 16.92 -1.31
CA ASP A 268 10.97 17.10 -2.76
C ASP A 268 9.61 17.35 -3.43
N ILE A 269 8.54 16.71 -2.95
CA ILE A 269 7.17 16.89 -3.46
C ILE A 269 6.73 18.34 -3.30
N ILE A 270 6.96 18.94 -2.14
CA ILE A 270 6.54 20.33 -1.84
C ILE A 270 7.16 21.32 -2.80
N VAL A 271 8.37 21.09 -3.27
CA VAL A 271 9.06 21.97 -4.22
C VAL A 271 8.85 21.57 -5.68
N GLY A 272 7.91 20.64 -5.95
CA GLY A 272 7.56 20.20 -7.30
C GLY A 272 8.64 19.39 -8.02
N ARG A 273 9.53 18.75 -7.28
CA ARG A 273 10.57 17.87 -7.83
C ARG A 273 10.16 16.43 -7.74
N THR A 274 10.67 15.61 -8.65
CA THR A 274 10.57 14.15 -8.50
C THR A 274 11.38 13.72 -7.27
N PRO A 275 10.75 13.15 -6.22
CA PRO A 275 11.48 12.69 -5.05
C PRO A 275 12.29 11.43 -5.37
N PRO A 276 13.52 11.30 -4.83
CA PRO A 276 14.19 10.01 -4.80
C PRO A 276 13.38 9.02 -3.98
N SER A 277 13.52 7.73 -4.29
CA SER A 277 12.83 6.70 -3.51
C SER A 277 13.42 6.59 -2.11
N MET A 278 12.54 6.59 -1.12
CA MET A 278 12.85 6.09 0.22
C MET A 278 12.71 4.56 0.17
N ILE A 279 13.79 3.83 0.37
CA ILE A 279 13.77 2.36 0.37
C ILE A 279 13.78 1.89 1.83
N ASN A 280 12.71 1.18 2.23
CA ASN A 280 12.53 0.76 3.62
C ASN A 280 12.77 1.92 4.61
N GLY A 281 12.20 3.10 4.29
CA GLY A 281 12.30 4.30 5.13
C GLY A 281 13.65 5.04 5.07
N GLN A 282 14.62 4.58 4.27
CA GLN A 282 15.97 5.15 4.18
C GLN A 282 16.20 5.88 2.85
N ARG A 283 16.78 7.08 2.89
CA ARG A 283 17.29 7.78 1.69
C ARG A 283 18.57 7.13 1.15
N GLU A 284 19.42 6.66 2.06
CA GLU A 284 20.60 5.87 1.77
C GLU A 284 20.28 4.41 2.11
N PRO A 285 19.88 3.61 1.12
CA PRO A 285 19.36 2.28 1.38
C PRO A 285 20.42 1.34 1.96
N ILE A 286 20.00 0.56 2.95
CA ILE A 286 20.82 -0.53 3.49
C ILE A 286 20.93 -1.63 2.42
N PRO A 287 22.14 -2.17 2.18
CA PRO A 287 22.33 -3.27 1.24
C PRO A 287 21.44 -4.49 1.57
N ILE A 288 20.94 -5.15 0.52
CA ILE A 288 20.21 -6.42 0.63
C ILE A 288 21.20 -7.57 0.52
N ASP A 289 21.22 -8.48 1.49
CA ASP A 289 22.08 -9.65 1.46
C ASP A 289 21.30 -10.88 0.93
N LEU A 290 21.88 -11.56 -0.05
CA LEU A 290 21.41 -12.81 -0.64
C LEU A 290 22.54 -13.84 -0.65
N VAL A 291 22.21 -15.12 -0.87
CA VAL A 291 23.16 -16.22 -1.00
C VAL A 291 23.06 -16.81 -2.42
N ALA A 292 24.17 -17.07 -3.05
CA ALA A 292 24.21 -17.66 -4.39
C ALA A 292 23.57 -19.05 -4.41
N GLY A 293 22.70 -19.32 -5.39
CA GLY A 293 21.97 -20.57 -5.54
C GLY A 293 20.71 -20.68 -4.69
N ALA A 294 20.49 -19.80 -3.71
CA ALA A 294 19.24 -19.75 -2.95
C ALA A 294 18.17 -18.95 -3.69
N THR A 295 16.92 -19.42 -3.62
CA THR A 295 15.77 -18.70 -4.19
C THR A 295 15.17 -17.79 -3.15
N TYR A 296 14.92 -16.54 -3.52
CA TYR A 296 14.32 -15.50 -2.69
C TYR A 296 13.00 -15.02 -3.27
N ARG A 297 12.03 -14.72 -2.40
CA ARG A 297 10.84 -13.97 -2.74
C ARG A 297 11.09 -12.48 -2.40
N LEU A 298 11.23 -11.66 -3.44
CA LEU A 298 11.29 -10.21 -3.26
C LEU A 298 9.86 -9.67 -3.29
N ARG A 299 9.45 -9.01 -2.21
CA ARG A 299 8.13 -8.40 -2.04
C ARG A 299 8.25 -6.90 -2.21
N PHE A 300 7.94 -6.40 -3.39
CA PHE A 300 7.92 -4.97 -3.65
C PHE A 300 6.58 -4.37 -3.25
N ILE A 301 6.63 -3.28 -2.51
CA ILE A 301 5.48 -2.49 -2.08
C ILE A 301 5.73 -1.05 -2.52
N SER A 302 4.89 -0.51 -3.41
CA SER A 302 4.97 0.87 -3.86
C SER A 302 3.93 1.72 -3.14
N ILE A 303 4.37 2.59 -2.25
CA ILE A 303 3.54 3.51 -1.49
C ILE A 303 3.96 4.97 -1.69
N GLY A 304 4.44 5.29 -2.89
CA GLY A 304 4.74 6.66 -3.29
C GLY A 304 3.49 7.54 -3.27
N ALA A 305 3.63 8.77 -2.79
CA ALA A 305 2.51 9.71 -2.77
C ALA A 305 2.16 10.25 -4.16
N VAL A 306 3.17 10.45 -5.01
CA VAL A 306 3.00 11.07 -6.33
C VAL A 306 3.74 10.34 -7.45
N THR A 307 4.72 9.48 -7.13
CA THR A 307 5.57 8.86 -8.14
C THR A 307 5.13 7.44 -8.49
N ARG A 308 5.34 7.06 -9.75
CA ARG A 308 5.48 5.66 -10.12
C ARG A 308 6.93 5.23 -9.95
N LYS A 309 7.14 3.95 -9.66
CA LYS A 309 8.46 3.35 -9.48
C LYS A 309 8.71 2.33 -10.57
N GLN A 310 9.89 2.38 -11.21
CA GLN A 310 10.38 1.27 -12.02
C GLN A 310 11.51 0.62 -11.26
N VAL A 311 11.43 -0.68 -11.04
CA VAL A 311 12.45 -1.48 -10.35
C VAL A 311 13.14 -2.41 -11.32
N ARG A 312 14.47 -2.44 -11.28
CA ARG A 312 15.30 -3.27 -12.15
C ARG A 312 16.41 -3.93 -11.34
N LEU A 313 16.60 -5.24 -11.50
CA LEU A 313 17.72 -5.94 -10.86
C LEU A 313 18.80 -6.19 -11.91
N LEU A 314 19.99 -5.63 -11.69
CA LEU A 314 21.07 -5.56 -12.67
C LEU A 314 22.33 -6.28 -12.16
N ASP A 315 23.01 -7.00 -13.07
CA ASP A 315 24.40 -7.48 -12.94
C ASP A 315 25.29 -6.78 -13.97
N GLY A 316 26.23 -5.95 -13.52
CA GLY A 316 27.10 -5.19 -14.42
C GLY A 316 26.36 -4.31 -15.45
N GLY A 317 25.16 -3.83 -15.11
CA GLY A 317 24.31 -3.03 -16.02
C GLY A 317 23.34 -3.85 -16.87
N THR A 318 23.45 -5.17 -16.92
CA THR A 318 22.53 -6.07 -17.62
C THR A 318 21.40 -6.50 -16.67
N ALA A 319 20.14 -6.39 -17.13
CA ALA A 319 19.01 -6.83 -16.33
C ALA A 319 19.02 -8.36 -16.19
N LEU A 320 18.87 -8.82 -14.95
CA LEU A 320 18.66 -10.22 -14.63
C LEU A 320 17.25 -10.69 -15.06
N ARG A 321 16.93 -11.89 -14.70
CA ARG A 321 15.58 -12.45 -14.88
C ARG A 321 15.01 -12.80 -13.53
N TRP A 322 13.69 -12.73 -13.42
CA TRP A 322 12.91 -13.18 -12.26
C TRP A 322 11.57 -13.76 -12.69
N THR A 323 10.89 -14.42 -11.79
CA THR A 323 9.56 -14.98 -12.03
C THR A 323 8.53 -14.19 -11.21
N PRO A 324 7.66 -13.38 -11.84
CA PRO A 324 6.52 -12.77 -11.15
C PRO A 324 5.58 -13.86 -10.62
N VAL A 325 5.19 -13.76 -9.34
CA VAL A 325 4.35 -14.78 -8.71
C VAL A 325 3.06 -14.25 -8.10
N ALA A 326 3.02 -12.96 -7.71
CA ALA A 326 1.80 -12.36 -7.16
C ALA A 326 1.78 -10.84 -7.40
N LYS A 327 0.58 -10.28 -7.52
CA LYS A 327 0.32 -8.82 -7.51
C LYS A 327 -0.82 -8.53 -6.53
N ASP A 328 -0.69 -7.46 -5.75
CA ASP A 328 -1.69 -6.98 -4.78
C ASP A 328 -2.22 -8.09 -3.86
N GLY A 329 -1.33 -8.94 -3.34
CA GLY A 329 -1.69 -10.07 -2.49
C GLY A 329 -2.42 -11.21 -3.22
N SER A 330 -2.56 -11.16 -4.54
CA SER A 330 -3.17 -12.23 -5.33
C SER A 330 -2.11 -12.96 -6.15
N GLU A 331 -1.99 -14.27 -5.97
CA GLU A 331 -1.08 -15.08 -6.77
C GLU A 331 -1.49 -15.10 -8.24
N PHE A 332 -0.49 -15.04 -9.12
CA PHE A 332 -0.72 -15.23 -10.55
C PHE A 332 -1.14 -16.68 -10.85
N PRO A 333 -2.04 -16.91 -11.80
CA PRO A 333 -2.25 -18.24 -12.38
C PRO A 333 -0.91 -18.84 -12.84
N PHE A 334 -0.73 -20.13 -12.68
CA PHE A 334 0.54 -20.81 -13.03
C PHE A 334 1.01 -20.48 -14.45
N ALA A 335 0.09 -20.43 -15.41
CA ALA A 335 0.40 -20.08 -16.80
C ALA A 335 0.98 -18.66 -16.99
N GLN A 336 0.79 -17.77 -16.03
CA GLN A 336 1.32 -16.40 -16.05
C GLN A 336 2.61 -16.22 -15.26
N ARG A 337 3.10 -17.28 -14.59
CA ARG A 337 4.37 -17.29 -13.85
C ARG A 337 5.56 -17.59 -14.75
N ALA A 338 5.65 -16.94 -15.89
CA ALA A 338 6.79 -17.09 -16.79
C ALA A 338 7.94 -16.19 -16.33
N GLU A 339 9.15 -16.74 -16.42
CA GLU A 339 10.36 -15.96 -16.18
C GLU A 339 10.46 -14.81 -17.17
N SER A 340 10.69 -13.60 -16.67
CA SER A 340 10.78 -12.37 -17.46
C SER A 340 12.02 -11.57 -17.10
N VAL A 341 12.31 -10.54 -17.89
CA VAL A 341 13.35 -9.56 -17.54
C VAL A 341 13.02 -8.92 -16.21
N ALA A 342 14.02 -8.78 -15.35
CA ALA A 342 13.87 -8.13 -14.03
C ALA A 342 13.72 -6.61 -14.20
N ASP A 343 12.56 -6.21 -14.72
CA ASP A 343 12.17 -4.82 -15.00
C ASP A 343 10.65 -4.70 -14.80
N GLN A 344 10.23 -4.00 -13.76
CA GLN A 344 8.82 -3.88 -13.37
C GLN A 344 8.47 -2.44 -13.04
N VAL A 345 7.36 -1.96 -13.60
CA VAL A 345 6.75 -0.68 -13.20
C VAL A 345 5.69 -0.94 -12.12
N LEU A 346 5.72 -0.13 -11.08
CA LEU A 346 4.78 -0.15 -9.97
C LEU A 346 4.18 1.24 -9.77
N ALA A 347 2.87 1.35 -9.81
CA ALA A 347 2.17 2.57 -9.40
C ALA A 347 2.08 2.65 -7.87
N ALA A 348 1.68 3.82 -7.37
CA ALA A 348 1.34 3.98 -5.96
C ALA A 348 0.18 3.04 -5.58
N GLY A 349 0.29 2.34 -4.47
CA GLY A 349 -0.67 1.36 -3.97
C GLY A 349 -0.54 -0.04 -4.59
N GLU A 350 0.45 -0.30 -5.44
CA GLU A 350 0.67 -1.65 -5.99
C GLU A 350 1.68 -2.45 -5.18
N THR A 351 1.46 -3.75 -5.08
CA THR A 351 2.47 -4.71 -4.63
C THR A 351 2.82 -5.70 -5.73
N MET A 352 4.04 -6.20 -5.73
CA MET A 352 4.50 -7.23 -6.67
C MET A 352 5.49 -8.15 -5.97
N ASP A 353 5.21 -9.45 -6.04
CA ASP A 353 6.13 -10.47 -5.55
C ASP A 353 6.79 -11.19 -6.72
N VAL A 354 8.10 -11.32 -6.66
CA VAL A 354 8.89 -12.04 -7.67
C VAL A 354 9.80 -13.06 -7.00
N LEU A 355 10.10 -14.16 -7.70
CA LEU A 355 11.15 -15.10 -7.31
C LEU A 355 12.41 -14.81 -8.09
N VAL A 356 13.54 -14.80 -7.40
CA VAL A 356 14.88 -14.65 -8.00
C VAL A 356 15.86 -15.63 -7.37
N THR A 357 16.73 -16.22 -8.19
CA THR A 357 17.80 -17.11 -7.73
C THR A 357 19.11 -16.57 -8.28
N PRO A 358 19.85 -15.73 -7.54
CA PRO A 358 21.15 -15.24 -7.97
C PRO A 358 22.15 -16.40 -7.99
N THR A 359 22.85 -16.59 -9.11
CA THR A 359 23.77 -17.73 -9.28
C THR A 359 25.25 -17.35 -9.12
N ARG A 360 25.56 -16.05 -9.17
CA ARG A 360 26.94 -15.54 -9.10
C ARG A 360 27.17 -14.75 -7.83
N VAL A 361 28.27 -15.04 -7.14
CA VAL A 361 28.77 -14.23 -6.03
C VAL A 361 29.23 -12.86 -6.53
N GLY A 362 28.88 -11.81 -5.82
CA GLY A 362 29.22 -10.43 -6.17
C GLY A 362 28.20 -9.42 -5.70
N THR A 363 28.21 -8.25 -6.33
CA THR A 363 27.26 -7.18 -6.00
C THR A 363 26.38 -6.90 -7.24
N LEU A 364 25.10 -7.14 -7.10
CA LEU A 364 24.06 -6.71 -8.03
C LEU A 364 23.57 -5.33 -7.62
N VAL A 365 22.84 -4.66 -8.51
CA VAL A 365 22.21 -3.38 -8.24
C VAL A 365 20.69 -3.51 -8.42
N LEU A 366 19.93 -3.27 -7.37
CA LEU A 366 18.51 -3.00 -7.47
C LEU A 366 18.34 -1.50 -7.76
N LYS A 367 18.05 -1.19 -9.00
CA LYS A 367 17.84 0.19 -9.47
C LYS A 367 16.37 0.54 -9.36
N VAL A 368 16.05 1.61 -8.63
CA VAL A 368 14.70 2.14 -8.48
C VAL A 368 14.64 3.51 -9.13
N ILE A 369 13.77 3.67 -10.12
CA ILE A 369 13.58 4.90 -10.86
C ILE A 369 12.23 5.51 -10.49
N SER A 370 12.26 6.65 -9.82
CA SER A 370 11.07 7.46 -9.51
C SER A 370 10.73 8.35 -10.71
N SER A 371 9.46 8.42 -11.07
CA SER A 371 8.98 9.27 -12.16
C SER A 371 7.71 10.03 -11.74
N TYR A 372 7.82 11.38 -11.77
CA TYR A 372 6.73 12.34 -11.60
C TYR A 372 6.96 13.53 -12.55
N GLY A 373 8.20 13.95 -12.70
CA GLY A 373 8.79 14.85 -13.70
C GLY A 373 10.03 14.18 -14.26
N PRO A 374 11.16 14.87 -14.39
CA PRO A 374 12.42 14.24 -14.74
C PRO A 374 12.72 13.06 -13.80
N PRO A 375 13.08 11.88 -14.34
CA PRO A 375 13.25 10.69 -13.51
C PRO A 375 14.45 10.84 -12.56
N VAL A 376 14.30 10.30 -11.35
CA VAL A 376 15.35 10.24 -10.34
C VAL A 376 15.60 8.79 -9.96
N THR A 377 16.88 8.41 -9.92
CA THR A 377 17.31 7.04 -9.64
C THR A 377 17.84 6.91 -8.21
N THR A 378 17.46 5.81 -7.54
CA THR A 378 18.02 5.36 -6.28
C THR A 378 18.54 3.93 -6.49
N ASP A 379 19.82 3.69 -6.21
CA ASP A 379 20.44 2.38 -6.35
C ASP A 379 20.61 1.71 -4.98
N VAL A 380 20.26 0.42 -4.89
CA VAL A 380 20.45 -0.42 -3.70
C VAL A 380 21.44 -1.52 -4.03
N ALA A 381 22.51 -1.62 -3.26
CA ALA A 381 23.45 -2.74 -3.40
C ALA A 381 22.77 -4.05 -2.96
N VAL A 382 22.83 -5.07 -3.81
CA VAL A 382 22.39 -6.44 -3.48
C VAL A 382 23.63 -7.33 -3.45
N ARG A 383 24.05 -7.68 -2.24
CA ARG A 383 25.27 -8.47 -2.02
C ARG A 383 24.95 -9.96 -2.08
N VAL A 384 25.49 -10.63 -3.06
CA VAL A 384 25.35 -12.08 -3.19
C VAL A 384 26.59 -12.74 -2.60
N ARG A 385 26.42 -13.43 -1.49
CA ARG A 385 27.48 -14.16 -0.78
C ARG A 385 27.55 -15.61 -1.26
N PRO A 386 28.69 -16.30 -1.09
CA PRO A 386 28.74 -17.75 -1.29
C PRO A 386 27.80 -18.48 -0.34
N HIS A 387 27.38 -19.68 -0.75
CA HIS A 387 26.55 -20.57 0.07
C HIS A 387 27.32 -21.09 1.28
#